data_529104dde8f24903e9799ddeb943f371
#
_entry.id   529104dde8f24903e9799ddeb943f371
#
_cell.length_a   1.000
_cell.length_b   1.000
_cell.length_c   1.000
_cell.angle_alpha   90.00
_cell.angle_beta   90.00
_cell.angle_gamma   90.00
#
_symmetry.space_group_name_H-M   'P 1'
#
loop_
_entity.id
_entity.type
_entity.pdbx_description
1 polymer ?
#
loop_
_entity_poly.entity_id
_entity_poly.type
_entity_poly.pdbx_seq_one_letter_code
_entity_poly.pdbx_strand_id
1 'polypeptide(L)'
;MPAARTPVAILVRVSTTKQLTDRQISELQIYAKSKSYRVVEVCQENGVSGTAKADQRHGLKRVEELVMSGKVEKVLIHEISRLGRRNSVTHAFVEMLHEHGISLYWHSQGIETLLPTKKRNPASALMLALLSEMAVAETEMLRDRIRSGLNEAKRKGVRLGRPSGTTLARAAFLQKHKDIVRLLKAGQSARHAAKISGKGVSTVQRVKLALTR
;
A
#
# COMPACT_ATOMS: atom_id res chain seq x y z
N MET A 1 -37.20 16.45 18.89
CA MET A 1 -35.78 16.74 18.63
C MET A 1 -35.36 16.03 17.36
N PRO A 2 -34.67 16.67 16.40
CA PRO A 2 -34.17 15.94 15.25
C PRO A 2 -33.23 14.83 15.71
N ALA A 3 -33.44 13.61 15.22
CA ALA A 3 -32.59 12.48 15.55
C ALA A 3 -31.12 12.83 15.25
N ALA A 4 -30.23 12.54 16.21
CA ALA A 4 -28.79 12.80 16.04
C ALA A 4 -28.30 12.05 14.80
N ARG A 5 -27.68 12.77 13.85
CA ARG A 5 -27.18 12.18 12.62
C ARG A 5 -26.01 11.26 12.92
N THR A 6 -26.03 10.03 12.41
CA THR A 6 -24.93 9.06 12.55
C THR A 6 -23.61 9.66 12.04
N PRO A 7 -22.58 9.79 12.89
CA PRO A 7 -21.29 10.33 12.49
C PRO A 7 -20.51 9.27 11.68
N VAL A 8 -19.99 9.65 10.51
CA VAL A 8 -19.28 8.73 9.62
C VAL A 8 -17.93 9.30 9.18
N ALA A 9 -16.93 8.44 8.99
CA ALA A 9 -15.70 8.76 8.28
C ALA A 9 -15.76 8.19 6.85
N ILE A 10 -15.19 8.93 5.90
CA ILE A 10 -14.99 8.47 4.54
C ILE A 10 -13.51 8.17 4.36
N LEU A 11 -13.17 6.97 3.87
CA LEU A 11 -11.79 6.60 3.53
C LEU A 11 -11.67 6.43 2.02
N VAL A 12 -10.77 7.20 1.41
CA VAL A 12 -10.46 7.13 -0.01
C VAL A 12 -8.95 7.00 -0.23
N ARG A 13 -8.55 6.35 -1.32
CA ARG A 13 -7.16 6.31 -1.74
C ARG A 13 -6.98 7.16 -2.99
N VAL A 14 -6.11 8.16 -2.92
CA VAL A 14 -5.78 9.01 -4.04
C VAL A 14 -4.92 8.21 -5.02
N SER A 15 -5.42 8.01 -6.24
CA SER A 15 -4.64 7.52 -7.37
C SER A 15 -3.96 8.69 -8.08
N THR A 16 -3.05 8.40 -9.01
CA THR A 16 -2.40 9.40 -9.88
C THR A 16 -3.39 10.26 -10.68
N THR A 17 -4.64 9.81 -10.82
CA THR A 17 -5.71 10.52 -11.51
C THR A 17 -6.64 11.18 -10.49
N LYS A 18 -6.44 12.47 -10.24
CA LYS A 18 -7.20 13.28 -9.27
C LYS A 18 -8.72 13.18 -9.49
N GLN A 19 -9.16 13.18 -10.74
CA GLN A 19 -10.58 13.10 -11.12
C GLN A 19 -11.31 11.86 -10.59
N LEU A 20 -10.65 10.68 -10.55
CA LEU A 20 -11.27 9.44 -10.04
C LEU A 20 -11.48 9.52 -8.53
N THR A 21 -10.60 10.19 -7.81
CA THR A 21 -10.70 10.36 -6.35
C THR A 21 -11.83 11.31 -6.00
N ASP A 22 -11.94 12.45 -6.71
CA ASP A 22 -12.99 13.45 -6.48
C ASP A 22 -14.38 12.85 -6.74
N ARG A 23 -14.52 12.02 -7.78
CA ARG A 23 -15.74 11.28 -8.05
C ARG A 23 -16.13 10.34 -6.92
N GLN A 24 -15.20 9.52 -6.42
CA GLN A 24 -15.46 8.60 -5.30
C GLN A 24 -15.88 9.33 -4.03
N ILE A 25 -15.23 10.45 -3.71
CA ILE A 25 -15.61 11.29 -2.58
C ILE A 25 -17.05 11.81 -2.76
N SER A 26 -17.37 12.34 -3.93
CA SER A 26 -18.70 12.86 -4.25
C SER A 26 -19.79 11.79 -4.11
N GLU A 27 -19.59 10.60 -4.66
CA GLU A 27 -20.52 9.48 -4.56
C GLU A 27 -20.79 9.08 -3.11
N LEU A 28 -19.72 8.98 -2.27
CA LEU A 28 -19.85 8.65 -0.85
C LEU A 28 -20.51 9.78 -0.04
N GLN A 29 -20.28 11.05 -0.39
CA GLN A 29 -20.94 12.19 0.25
C GLN A 29 -22.44 12.25 -0.11
N ILE A 30 -22.81 11.98 -1.37
CA ILE A 30 -24.20 11.86 -1.81
C ILE A 30 -24.89 10.74 -1.04
N TYR A 31 -24.24 9.58 -0.93
CA TYR A 31 -24.76 8.47 -0.13
C TYR A 31 -24.93 8.86 1.35
N ALA A 32 -23.93 9.47 1.97
CA ALA A 32 -24.02 9.93 3.35
C ALA A 32 -25.20 10.90 3.55
N LYS A 33 -25.40 11.83 2.61
CA LYS A 33 -26.53 12.77 2.64
C LYS A 33 -27.87 12.05 2.51
N SER A 34 -28.01 11.08 1.60
CA SER A 34 -29.25 10.31 1.40
C SER A 34 -29.65 9.50 2.63
N LYS A 35 -28.68 9.06 3.43
CA LYS A 35 -28.87 8.34 4.70
C LYS A 35 -28.92 9.25 5.92
N SER A 36 -28.92 10.56 5.73
CA SER A 36 -28.87 11.56 6.81
C SER A 36 -27.67 11.36 7.75
N TYR A 37 -26.54 10.89 7.24
CA TYR A 37 -25.29 10.78 7.98
C TYR A 37 -24.59 12.13 8.08
N ARG A 38 -23.77 12.31 9.14
CA ARG A 38 -22.87 13.45 9.30
C ARG A 38 -21.44 13.01 9.00
N VAL A 39 -20.90 13.46 7.87
CA VAL A 39 -19.48 13.20 7.57
C VAL A 39 -18.60 14.00 8.53
N VAL A 40 -17.85 13.30 9.36
CA VAL A 40 -16.93 13.88 10.34
C VAL A 40 -15.61 14.27 9.63
N GLU A 41 -15.08 13.36 8.83
CA GLU A 41 -13.80 13.58 8.14
C GLU A 41 -13.71 12.72 6.86
N VAL A 42 -13.00 13.25 5.85
CA VAL A 42 -12.60 12.50 4.65
C VAL A 42 -11.10 12.18 4.78
N CYS A 43 -10.79 10.94 5.12
CA CYS A 43 -9.44 10.45 5.29
C CYS A 43 -8.87 10.01 3.93
N GLN A 44 -7.76 10.59 3.52
CA GLN A 44 -7.15 10.33 2.21
C GLN A 44 -5.80 9.61 2.35
N GLU A 45 -5.63 8.53 1.60
CA GLU A 45 -4.35 7.84 1.42
C GLU A 45 -3.65 8.39 0.17
N ASN A 46 -2.62 9.21 0.34
CA ASN A 46 -1.91 9.85 -0.76
C ASN A 46 -0.73 9.00 -1.25
N GLY A 47 -0.73 8.62 -2.54
CA GLY A 47 0.44 8.08 -3.23
C GLY A 47 1.02 6.77 -2.68
N VAL A 48 0.33 6.11 -1.76
CA VAL A 48 0.84 4.92 -1.08
C VAL A 48 0.53 3.67 -1.90
N SER A 49 1.56 2.85 -2.20
CA SER A 49 1.36 1.54 -2.80
C SER A 49 0.43 0.69 -1.95
N GLY A 50 -0.46 -0.10 -2.57
CA GLY A 50 -1.31 -1.05 -1.84
C GLY A 50 -0.54 -2.12 -1.05
N THR A 51 0.79 -2.21 -1.24
CA THR A 51 1.72 -3.09 -0.52
C THR A 51 2.54 -2.34 0.54
N ALA A 52 2.30 -1.03 0.74
CA ALA A 52 3.02 -0.24 1.72
C ALA A 52 2.83 -0.76 3.14
N LYS A 53 3.83 -0.53 3.99
CA LYS A 53 3.78 -0.88 5.40
C LYS A 53 2.72 -0.03 6.13
N ALA A 54 2.20 -0.54 7.24
CA ALA A 54 1.15 0.12 8.01
C ALA A 54 1.53 1.53 8.51
N ASP A 55 2.82 1.76 8.80
CA ASP A 55 3.35 3.06 9.24
C ASP A 55 3.25 4.18 8.19
N GLN A 56 3.15 3.82 6.92
CA GLN A 56 3.03 4.74 5.78
C GLN A 56 1.57 5.04 5.38
N ARG A 57 0.60 4.48 6.09
CA ARG A 57 -0.83 4.54 5.74
C ARG A 57 -1.58 5.57 6.60
N HIS A 58 -1.32 6.84 6.33
CA HIS A 58 -1.84 7.96 7.11
C HIS A 58 -3.38 8.05 7.15
N GLY A 59 -4.05 7.80 6.02
CA GLY A 59 -5.51 7.85 5.97
C GLY A 59 -6.16 6.72 6.77
N LEU A 60 -5.60 5.51 6.72
CA LEU A 60 -6.08 4.38 7.50
C LEU A 60 -5.89 4.61 9.00
N LYS A 61 -4.68 5.05 9.42
CA LYS A 61 -4.40 5.44 10.80
C LYS A 61 -5.35 6.53 11.30
N ARG A 62 -5.66 7.50 10.45
CA ARG A 62 -6.59 8.56 10.83
C ARG A 62 -7.99 8.03 11.10
N VAL A 63 -8.47 7.06 10.30
CA VAL A 63 -9.73 6.38 10.58
C VAL A 63 -9.66 5.61 11.90
N GLU A 64 -8.56 4.87 12.16
CA GLU A 64 -8.35 4.16 13.44
C GLU A 64 -8.43 5.11 14.63
N GLU A 65 -7.80 6.30 14.57
CA GLU A 65 -7.87 7.32 15.63
C GLU A 65 -9.32 7.83 15.86
N LEU A 66 -10.08 8.05 14.79
CA LEU A 66 -11.48 8.46 14.87
C LEU A 66 -12.36 7.39 15.50
N VAL A 67 -12.10 6.12 15.20
CA VAL A 67 -12.76 4.95 15.79
C VAL A 67 -12.44 4.84 17.27
N MET A 68 -11.15 4.85 17.64
CA MET A 68 -10.69 4.74 19.03
C MET A 68 -11.19 5.90 19.90
N SER A 69 -11.35 7.09 19.33
CA SER A 69 -11.89 8.26 20.05
C SER A 69 -13.42 8.31 20.08
N GLY A 70 -14.13 7.31 19.56
CA GLY A 70 -15.59 7.25 19.53
C GLY A 70 -16.26 8.36 18.71
N LYS A 71 -15.52 9.00 17.78
CA LYS A 71 -16.03 10.13 16.99
C LYS A 71 -16.87 9.69 15.80
N VAL A 72 -16.81 8.42 15.42
CA VAL A 72 -17.52 7.85 14.27
C VAL A 72 -18.21 6.55 14.66
N GLU A 73 -19.35 6.30 14.04
CA GLU A 73 -20.15 5.08 14.22
C GLU A 73 -20.16 4.21 12.95
N LYS A 74 -19.66 4.73 11.83
CA LYS A 74 -19.57 4.02 10.57
C LYS A 74 -18.42 4.54 9.71
N VAL A 75 -17.82 3.67 8.92
CA VAL A 75 -16.79 4.00 7.93
C VAL A 75 -17.34 3.72 6.54
N LEU A 76 -17.20 4.66 5.62
CA LEU A 76 -17.63 4.53 4.24
C LEU A 76 -16.40 4.40 3.33
N ILE A 77 -16.39 3.39 2.46
CA ILE A 77 -15.40 3.20 1.40
C ILE A 77 -16.09 2.97 0.06
N HIS A 78 -15.43 3.36 -1.02
CA HIS A 78 -15.94 3.05 -2.35
C HIS A 78 -15.69 1.59 -2.74
N GLU A 79 -14.45 1.13 -2.57
CA GLU A 79 -14.01 -0.23 -2.89
C GLU A 79 -13.13 -0.79 -1.77
N ILE A 80 -13.22 -2.10 -1.53
CA ILE A 80 -12.43 -2.80 -0.51
C ILE A 80 -10.92 -2.72 -0.76
N SER A 81 -10.51 -2.61 -2.02
CA SER A 81 -9.12 -2.41 -2.44
C SER A 81 -8.49 -1.14 -1.86
N ARG A 82 -9.31 -0.21 -1.35
CA ARG A 82 -8.84 1.02 -0.66
C ARG A 82 -8.22 0.70 0.70
N LEU A 83 -8.67 -0.36 1.37
CA LEU A 83 -8.11 -0.82 2.64
C LEU A 83 -6.72 -1.45 2.49
N GLY A 84 -6.45 -2.09 1.36
CA GLY A 84 -5.14 -2.69 1.08
C GLY A 84 -5.21 -3.77 -0.01
N ARG A 85 -4.04 -4.10 -0.57
CA ARG A 85 -3.90 -5.24 -1.48
C ARG A 85 -3.62 -6.54 -0.73
N ARG A 86 -3.27 -6.47 0.54
CA ARG A 86 -3.06 -7.64 1.39
C ARG A 86 -4.35 -7.94 2.13
N ASN A 87 -4.88 -9.13 1.94
CA ASN A 87 -6.09 -9.61 2.60
C ASN A 87 -5.98 -9.51 4.12
N SER A 88 -4.81 -9.83 4.70
CA SER A 88 -4.58 -9.71 6.15
C SER A 88 -4.79 -8.30 6.69
N VAL A 89 -4.41 -7.27 5.95
CA VAL A 89 -4.60 -5.86 6.37
C VAL A 89 -6.10 -5.50 6.33
N THR A 90 -6.79 -5.90 5.26
CA THR A 90 -8.22 -5.67 5.12
C THR A 90 -9.02 -6.37 6.22
N HIS A 91 -8.73 -7.65 6.48
CA HIS A 91 -9.39 -8.39 7.55
C HIS A 91 -9.11 -7.80 8.93
N ALA A 92 -7.85 -7.49 9.25
CA ALA A 92 -7.49 -6.88 10.53
C ALA A 92 -8.21 -5.55 10.76
N PHE A 93 -8.33 -4.71 9.72
CA PHE A 93 -9.04 -3.45 9.81
C PHE A 93 -10.55 -3.66 10.03
N VAL A 94 -11.18 -4.57 9.29
CA VAL A 94 -12.61 -4.89 9.47
C VAL A 94 -12.87 -5.48 10.86
N GLU A 95 -12.01 -6.38 11.35
CA GLU A 95 -12.12 -6.92 12.70
C GLU A 95 -12.03 -5.82 13.76
N MET A 96 -11.05 -4.93 13.65
CA MET A 96 -10.90 -3.78 14.55
C MET A 96 -12.18 -2.92 14.56
N LEU A 97 -12.79 -2.64 13.41
CA LEU A 97 -14.07 -1.91 13.36
C LEU A 97 -15.19 -2.68 14.09
N HIS A 98 -15.27 -4.01 13.90
CA HIS A 98 -16.28 -4.85 14.53
C HIS A 98 -16.13 -4.90 16.06
N GLU A 99 -14.90 -4.95 16.57
CA GLU A 99 -14.59 -4.90 18.01
C GLU A 99 -15.13 -3.61 18.65
N HIS A 100 -15.16 -2.51 17.89
CA HIS A 100 -15.72 -1.22 18.32
C HIS A 100 -17.20 -1.05 17.94
N GLY A 101 -17.87 -2.09 17.42
CA GLY A 101 -19.27 -2.05 17.00
C GLY A 101 -19.53 -1.12 15.81
N ILE A 102 -18.50 -0.83 14.99
CA ILE A 102 -18.55 0.08 13.85
C ILE A 102 -18.70 -0.71 12.55
N SER A 103 -19.70 -0.34 11.76
CA SER A 103 -19.93 -0.96 10.44
C SER A 103 -19.08 -0.27 9.37
N LEU A 104 -18.47 -1.07 8.50
CA LEU A 104 -17.90 -0.61 7.24
C LEU A 104 -18.98 -0.72 6.15
N TYR A 105 -19.27 0.39 5.48
CA TYR A 105 -20.10 0.39 4.27
C TYR A 105 -19.24 0.38 3.02
N TRP A 106 -19.50 -0.57 2.18
CA TRP A 106 -18.78 -0.79 0.93
C TRP A 106 -19.67 -0.42 -0.25
N HIS A 107 -19.44 0.76 -0.81
CA HIS A 107 -20.33 1.43 -1.75
C HIS A 107 -20.53 0.66 -3.06
N SER A 108 -19.46 0.17 -3.69
CA SER A 108 -19.54 -0.52 -4.98
C SER A 108 -20.33 -1.83 -4.93
N GLN A 109 -20.51 -2.41 -3.74
CA GLN A 109 -21.30 -3.63 -3.52
C GLN A 109 -22.63 -3.35 -2.80
N GLY A 110 -22.80 -2.15 -2.26
CA GLY A 110 -23.99 -1.82 -1.47
C GLY A 110 -24.11 -2.60 -0.15
N ILE A 111 -22.99 -3.07 0.40
CA ILE A 111 -22.96 -3.99 1.55
C ILE A 111 -22.41 -3.32 2.79
N GLU A 112 -23.05 -3.55 3.93
CA GLU A 112 -22.54 -3.23 5.27
C GLU A 112 -21.96 -4.46 5.95
N THR A 113 -20.86 -4.30 6.69
CA THR A 113 -20.20 -5.41 7.38
C THR A 113 -20.90 -5.82 8.67
N LEU A 114 -21.71 -4.92 9.25
CA LEU A 114 -22.60 -5.24 10.38
C LEU A 114 -24.07 -5.02 9.98
N LEU A 115 -24.92 -5.87 10.50
CA LEU A 115 -26.36 -5.69 10.43
C LEU A 115 -26.83 -4.57 11.39
N PRO A 116 -28.08 -4.06 11.26
CA PRO A 116 -28.62 -3.10 12.21
C PRO A 116 -28.59 -3.58 13.68
N THR A 117 -28.62 -4.90 13.88
CA THR A 117 -28.49 -5.57 15.19
C THR A 117 -27.06 -5.58 15.74
N LYS A 118 -26.10 -4.93 15.08
CA LYS A 118 -24.66 -4.96 15.37
C LYS A 118 -24.01 -6.35 15.24
N LYS A 119 -24.74 -7.36 14.77
CA LYS A 119 -24.17 -8.67 14.42
C LYS A 119 -23.47 -8.59 13.07
N ARG A 120 -22.46 -9.44 12.89
CA ARG A 120 -21.74 -9.55 11.60
C ARG A 120 -22.73 -9.92 10.48
N ASN A 121 -22.59 -9.26 9.34
CA ASN A 121 -23.35 -9.57 8.15
C ASN A 121 -22.70 -10.75 7.41
N PRO A 122 -23.35 -11.93 7.34
CA PRO A 122 -22.77 -13.11 6.69
C PRO A 122 -22.45 -12.88 5.21
N ALA A 123 -23.27 -12.08 4.51
CA ALA A 123 -23.05 -11.76 3.10
C ALA A 123 -21.74 -10.97 2.90
N SER A 124 -21.43 -10.02 3.80
CA SER A 124 -20.17 -9.29 3.73
C SER A 124 -18.96 -10.17 4.04
N ALA A 125 -19.09 -11.09 5.00
CA ALA A 125 -18.02 -12.03 5.35
C ALA A 125 -17.69 -12.95 4.16
N LEU A 126 -18.71 -13.51 3.51
CA LEU A 126 -18.54 -14.32 2.30
C LEU A 126 -17.91 -13.51 1.15
N MET A 127 -18.38 -12.30 0.92
CA MET A 127 -17.87 -11.44 -0.13
C MET A 127 -16.39 -11.05 0.10
N LEU A 128 -16.03 -10.74 1.35
CA LEU A 128 -14.63 -10.45 1.71
C LEU A 128 -13.73 -11.68 1.48
N ALA A 129 -14.18 -12.87 1.85
CA ALA A 129 -13.45 -14.11 1.61
C ALA A 129 -13.25 -14.35 0.11
N LEU A 130 -14.32 -14.26 -0.69
CA LEU A 130 -14.28 -14.46 -2.14
C LEU A 130 -13.31 -13.49 -2.83
N LEU A 131 -13.39 -12.21 -2.52
CA LEU A 131 -12.49 -11.22 -3.12
C LEU A 131 -11.04 -11.40 -2.69
N SER A 132 -10.83 -11.89 -1.47
CA SER A 132 -9.51 -12.25 -0.98
C SER A 132 -8.90 -13.35 -1.84
N GLU A 133 -9.64 -14.42 -2.09
CA GLU A 133 -9.21 -15.54 -2.93
C GLU A 133 -9.00 -15.11 -4.40
N MET A 134 -9.90 -14.30 -4.94
CA MET A 134 -9.74 -13.76 -6.29
C MET A 134 -8.46 -12.94 -6.46
N ALA A 135 -8.11 -12.11 -5.48
CA ALA A 135 -6.87 -11.31 -5.52
C ALA A 135 -5.61 -12.19 -5.45
N VAL A 136 -5.64 -13.29 -4.71
CA VAL A 136 -4.56 -14.29 -4.69
C VAL A 136 -4.44 -14.95 -6.07
N ALA A 137 -5.54 -15.47 -6.59
CA ALA A 137 -5.58 -16.14 -7.90
C ALA A 137 -5.10 -15.22 -9.04
N GLU A 138 -5.52 -13.94 -9.05
CA GLU A 138 -5.05 -12.95 -10.03
C GLU A 138 -3.53 -12.75 -9.97
N THR A 139 -2.99 -12.67 -8.74
CA THR A 139 -1.54 -12.53 -8.53
C THR A 139 -0.78 -13.75 -9.02
N GLU A 140 -1.29 -14.95 -8.79
CA GLU A 140 -0.68 -16.20 -9.26
C GLU A 140 -0.71 -16.29 -10.78
N MET A 141 -1.85 -16.03 -11.41
CA MET A 141 -1.97 -15.98 -12.88
C MET A 141 -1.00 -14.98 -13.51
N LEU A 142 -0.82 -13.81 -12.89
CA LEU A 142 0.15 -12.81 -13.36
C LEU A 142 1.58 -13.33 -13.25
N ARG A 143 1.95 -13.97 -12.14
CA ARG A 143 3.28 -14.58 -11.94
C ARG A 143 3.56 -15.66 -12.98
N ASP A 144 2.58 -16.51 -13.27
CA ASP A 144 2.73 -17.58 -14.25
C ASP A 144 2.88 -17.02 -15.66
N ARG A 145 2.12 -15.99 -16.01
CA ARG A 145 2.27 -15.28 -17.30
C ARG A 145 3.67 -14.67 -17.45
N ILE A 146 4.17 -14.01 -16.39
CA ILE A 146 5.53 -13.44 -16.37
C ILE A 146 6.57 -14.56 -16.52
N ARG A 147 6.45 -15.67 -15.76
CA ARG A 147 7.37 -16.81 -15.82
C ARG A 147 7.38 -17.45 -17.22
N SER A 148 6.21 -17.66 -17.79
CA SER A 148 6.06 -18.19 -19.16
C SER A 148 6.71 -17.26 -20.17
N GLY A 149 6.46 -15.95 -20.09
CA GLY A 149 7.09 -14.96 -20.97
C GLY A 149 8.62 -14.92 -20.85
N LEU A 150 9.15 -15.01 -19.62
CA LEU A 150 10.61 -15.09 -19.40
C LEU A 150 11.22 -16.38 -19.96
N ASN A 151 10.54 -17.51 -19.83
CA ASN A 151 10.99 -18.79 -20.39
C ASN A 151 11.01 -18.74 -21.92
N GLU A 152 9.98 -18.17 -22.54
CA GLU A 152 9.92 -17.98 -23.99
C GLU A 152 11.02 -17.04 -24.50
N ALA A 153 11.28 -15.95 -23.79
CA ALA A 153 12.38 -15.05 -24.10
C ALA A 153 13.75 -15.75 -24.02
N LYS A 154 13.96 -16.59 -22.99
CA LYS A 154 15.17 -17.42 -22.88
C LYS A 154 15.30 -18.41 -24.05
N ARG A 155 14.19 -19.07 -24.43
CA ARG A 155 14.16 -20.02 -25.56
C ARG A 155 14.53 -19.33 -26.86
N LYS A 156 14.12 -18.07 -27.05
CA LYS A 156 14.48 -17.23 -28.19
C LYS A 156 15.90 -16.63 -28.10
N GLY A 157 16.70 -17.02 -27.11
CA GLY A 157 18.06 -16.49 -26.91
C GLY A 157 18.14 -15.05 -26.41
N VAL A 158 17.02 -14.45 -25.99
CA VAL A 158 17.02 -13.09 -25.46
C VAL A 158 17.72 -13.10 -24.10
N ARG A 159 18.77 -12.30 -23.98
CA ARG A 159 19.47 -12.11 -22.69
C ARG A 159 18.59 -11.35 -21.73
N LEU A 160 18.19 -12.00 -20.64
CA LEU A 160 17.41 -11.38 -19.58
C LEU A 160 18.31 -10.60 -18.61
N GLY A 161 17.72 -9.60 -17.97
CA GLY A 161 18.38 -8.76 -16.99
C GLY A 161 18.86 -7.42 -17.57
N ARG A 162 19.78 -6.78 -16.85
CA ARG A 162 20.29 -5.47 -17.27
C ARG A 162 21.08 -5.57 -18.57
N PRO A 163 20.80 -4.74 -19.58
CA PRO A 163 21.55 -4.75 -20.85
C PRO A 163 23.05 -4.57 -20.63
N SER A 164 23.85 -5.25 -21.45
CA SER A 164 25.30 -5.06 -21.46
C SER A 164 25.65 -3.60 -21.80
N GLY A 165 26.69 -3.06 -21.21
CA GLY A 165 27.12 -1.66 -21.45
C GLY A 165 26.38 -0.60 -20.63
N THR A 166 25.30 -0.94 -19.92
CA THR A 166 24.58 0.03 -19.06
C THR A 166 25.20 0.20 -17.68
N THR A 167 26.26 -0.53 -17.36
CA THR A 167 27.07 -0.32 -16.16
C THR A 167 28.08 0.80 -16.41
N LEU A 168 28.22 1.69 -15.44
CA LEU A 168 29.25 2.73 -15.49
C LEU A 168 30.62 2.08 -15.73
N ALA A 169 31.39 2.64 -16.65
CA ALA A 169 32.81 2.28 -16.78
C ALA A 169 33.52 2.39 -15.42
N ARG A 170 34.54 1.56 -15.19
CA ARG A 170 35.25 1.51 -13.91
C ARG A 170 35.70 2.90 -13.42
N ALA A 171 36.30 3.70 -14.31
CA ALA A 171 36.73 5.06 -13.96
C ALA A 171 35.58 5.94 -13.49
N ALA A 172 34.47 5.96 -14.25
CA ALA A 172 33.28 6.72 -13.89
C ALA A 172 32.61 6.20 -12.59
N PHE A 173 32.66 4.90 -12.34
CA PHE A 173 32.15 4.30 -11.09
C PHE A 173 33.00 4.73 -9.89
N LEU A 174 34.33 4.70 -9.99
CA LEU A 174 35.24 5.14 -8.94
C LEU A 174 35.13 6.66 -8.70
N GLN A 175 34.99 7.43 -9.75
CA GLN A 175 34.76 8.88 -9.66
C GLN A 175 33.44 9.21 -8.92
N LYS A 176 32.38 8.48 -9.22
CA LYS A 176 31.07 8.63 -8.53
C LYS A 176 31.16 8.34 -7.02
N HIS A 177 32.10 7.51 -6.61
CA HIS A 177 32.32 7.08 -5.22
C HIS A 177 33.69 7.51 -4.69
N LYS A 178 34.19 8.70 -5.08
CA LYS A 178 35.49 9.23 -4.68
C LYS A 178 35.68 9.36 -3.16
N ASP A 179 34.58 9.60 -2.43
CA ASP A 179 34.53 9.60 -0.96
C ASP A 179 34.93 8.23 -0.38
N ILE A 180 34.31 7.15 -0.88
CA ILE A 180 34.63 5.78 -0.47
C ILE A 180 36.06 5.40 -0.89
N VAL A 181 36.47 5.78 -2.10
CA VAL A 181 37.83 5.52 -2.60
C VAL A 181 38.88 6.14 -1.66
N ARG A 182 38.68 7.38 -1.21
CA ARG A 182 39.57 8.07 -0.28
C ARG A 182 39.64 7.36 1.05
N LEU A 183 38.51 6.92 1.62
CA LEU A 183 38.48 6.18 2.89
C LEU A 183 39.19 4.82 2.81
N LEU A 184 38.96 4.10 1.72
CA LEU A 184 39.62 2.80 1.52
C LEU A 184 41.12 2.94 1.29
N LYS A 185 41.58 3.95 0.56
CA LYS A 185 43.02 4.26 0.39
C LYS A 185 43.70 4.70 1.70
N ALA A 186 42.94 5.34 2.59
CA ALA A 186 43.39 5.68 3.94
C ALA A 186 43.37 4.47 4.92
N GLY A 187 43.20 3.24 4.43
CA GLY A 187 43.26 2.02 5.24
C GLY A 187 41.98 1.72 6.05
N GLN A 188 40.91 2.45 5.83
CA GLN A 188 39.65 2.20 6.56
C GLN A 188 39.04 0.86 6.17
N SER A 189 38.48 0.15 7.14
CA SER A 189 37.75 -1.09 6.89
C SER A 189 36.46 -0.81 6.08
N ALA A 190 35.99 -1.79 5.31
CA ALA A 190 34.77 -1.62 4.50
C ALA A 190 33.53 -1.25 5.34
N ARG A 191 33.42 -1.79 6.56
CA ARG A 191 32.34 -1.46 7.49
C ARG A 191 32.44 -0.02 7.99
N HIS A 192 33.65 0.43 8.31
CA HIS A 192 33.88 1.79 8.81
C HIS A 192 33.68 2.82 7.71
N ALA A 193 34.20 2.56 6.50
CA ALA A 193 33.97 3.40 5.32
C ALA A 193 32.47 3.49 4.96
N ALA A 194 31.70 2.42 5.11
CA ALA A 194 30.24 2.43 4.93
C ALA A 194 29.54 3.35 5.94
N LYS A 195 29.94 3.28 7.20
CA LYS A 195 29.38 4.13 8.27
C LYS A 195 29.67 5.62 8.04
N ILE A 196 30.92 5.97 7.67
CA ILE A 196 31.32 7.35 7.41
C ILE A 196 30.64 7.92 6.14
N SER A 197 30.58 7.11 5.07
CA SER A 197 30.03 7.58 3.78
C SER A 197 28.51 7.54 3.70
N GLY A 198 27.81 6.96 4.68
CA GLY A 198 26.36 6.73 4.65
C GLY A 198 25.91 5.76 3.55
N LYS A 199 26.82 4.96 2.98
CA LYS A 199 26.55 4.00 1.90
C LYS A 199 26.47 2.57 2.43
N GLY A 200 25.69 1.72 1.74
CA GLY A 200 25.63 0.31 2.10
C GLY A 200 27.00 -0.39 1.98
N VAL A 201 27.28 -1.35 2.88
CA VAL A 201 28.54 -2.13 2.89
C VAL A 201 28.79 -2.83 1.55
N SER A 202 27.74 -3.32 0.87
CA SER A 202 27.84 -3.93 -0.46
C SER A 202 28.37 -2.96 -1.52
N THR A 203 27.97 -1.67 -1.46
CA THR A 203 28.51 -0.64 -2.34
C THR A 203 29.99 -0.41 -2.09
N VAL A 204 30.40 -0.32 -0.81
CA VAL A 204 31.80 -0.15 -0.44
C VAL A 204 32.66 -1.34 -0.88
N GLN A 205 32.16 -2.57 -0.72
CA GLN A 205 32.85 -3.78 -1.21
C GLN A 205 33.02 -3.76 -2.73
N ARG A 206 32.01 -3.32 -3.48
CA ARG A 206 32.12 -3.16 -4.95
C ARG A 206 33.16 -2.12 -5.35
N VAL A 207 33.25 -0.99 -4.61
CA VAL A 207 34.29 0.02 -4.83
C VAL A 207 35.67 -0.57 -4.52
N LYS A 208 35.81 -1.30 -3.40
CA LYS A 208 37.06 -1.98 -3.04
C LYS A 208 37.51 -2.94 -4.14
N LEU A 209 36.58 -3.79 -4.63
CA LEU A 209 36.90 -4.73 -5.71
C LEU A 209 37.29 -4.01 -7.02
N ALA A 210 36.64 -2.84 -7.29
CA ALA A 210 36.98 -2.02 -8.45
C ALA A 210 38.35 -1.31 -8.32
N LEU A 211 38.85 -1.11 -7.10
CA LEU A 211 40.20 -0.55 -6.86
C LEU A 211 41.31 -1.59 -7.03
N THR A 212 41.05 -2.86 -6.73
CA THR A 212 42.03 -3.96 -6.76
C THR A 212 42.15 -4.64 -8.12
N ARG A 213 41.27 -4.39 -9.06
CA ARG A 213 41.32 -4.83 -10.47
C ARG A 213 41.96 -3.77 -11.35
#